data_e552e36335158ed8d40caf7ffb6a56f3
#
_entry.id   e552e36335158ed8d40caf7ffb6a56f3
#
_cell.length_a   1.000
_cell.length_b   1.000
_cell.length_c   1.000
_cell.angle_alpha   90.00
_cell.angle_beta   90.00
_cell.angle_gamma   90.00
#
_symmetry.space_group_name_H-M   'P 1'
#
loop_
_entity.id
_entity.type
_entity.pdbx_description
1 polymer ?
#
loop_
_entity_poly.entity_id
_entity_poly.type
_entity_poly.pdbx_seq_one_letter_code
_entity_poly.pdbx_strand_id
1 'polypeptide(L)'
;GKLDQIGNLYSFLETTFIKKGTYDEFIHENIKGVIMSIRKNLLTTVKKEKIEIICNADDLTWFVPKGVLLHVFYNLINNSLYWIDIRRKRAQSDRSYAHSGPDAIMIEEYGVDGIVVYDTGTGVSKSMEDILFEPLQSGKPLSEGRGMGLYIVRKLLESFGGEIELLDERNEYGNRYKFLLVSNTSEEL
;
A
#
# COMPACT_ATOMS: atom_id res chain seq x y z
N GLY A 1 -4.04 -24.40 -12.73
CA GLY A 1 -5.20 -23.54 -12.96
C GLY A 1 -5.34 -22.46 -11.89
N LYS A 2 -6.44 -21.66 -11.89
CA LYS A 2 -6.68 -20.61 -10.87
C LYS A 2 -6.65 -21.15 -9.43
N LEU A 3 -7.19 -22.35 -9.22
CA LEU A 3 -7.20 -23.04 -7.92
C LEU A 3 -5.80 -23.40 -7.42
N ASP A 4 -4.91 -23.79 -8.31
CA ASP A 4 -3.52 -24.14 -7.95
C ASP A 4 -2.72 -22.88 -7.59
N GLN A 5 -3.05 -21.73 -8.20
CA GLN A 5 -2.43 -20.43 -7.88
C GLN A 5 -2.90 -19.92 -6.52
N ILE A 6 -4.18 -20.13 -6.17
CA ILE A 6 -4.73 -19.79 -4.85
C ILE A 6 -4.12 -20.70 -3.78
N GLY A 7 -3.98 -22.00 -4.06
CA GLY A 7 -3.34 -22.96 -3.16
C GLY A 7 -1.87 -22.64 -2.90
N ASN A 8 -1.11 -22.31 -3.96
CA ASN A 8 0.28 -21.88 -3.85
C ASN A 8 0.43 -20.55 -3.11
N LEU A 9 -0.55 -19.65 -3.23
CA LEU A 9 -0.56 -18.41 -2.48
C LEU A 9 -0.87 -18.65 -1.01
N TYR A 10 -1.89 -19.48 -0.71
CA TYR A 10 -2.20 -19.86 0.67
C TYR A 10 -0.97 -20.49 1.34
N SER A 11 -0.28 -21.38 0.65
CA SER A 11 0.98 -21.96 1.11
C SER A 11 2.09 -20.91 1.25
N PHE A 12 2.17 -19.94 0.36
CA PHE A 12 3.13 -18.82 0.46
C PHE A 12 2.80 -17.90 1.65
N LEU A 13 1.53 -17.57 1.86
CA LEU A 13 1.08 -16.82 3.01
C LEU A 13 1.30 -17.61 4.31
N GLU A 14 0.95 -18.91 4.33
CA GLU A 14 1.22 -19.78 5.48
C GLU A 14 2.71 -19.94 5.76
N THR A 15 3.54 -20.15 4.75
CA THR A 15 4.99 -20.35 4.96
C THR A 15 5.74 -19.05 5.20
N THR A 16 5.26 -17.92 4.67
CA THR A 16 5.94 -16.62 4.80
C THR A 16 5.41 -15.85 6.01
N PHE A 17 4.11 -15.97 6.33
CA PHE A 17 3.43 -15.17 7.33
C PHE A 17 2.88 -15.98 8.53
N ILE A 18 2.70 -17.30 8.40
CA ILE A 18 2.16 -18.17 9.43
C ILE A 18 3.19 -19.22 9.92
N LYS A 19 4.46 -19.12 9.53
CA LYS A 19 5.48 -19.86 10.26
C LYS A 19 5.36 -19.43 11.71
N LYS A 20 4.76 -20.32 12.52
CA LYS A 20 4.64 -20.20 13.98
C LYS A 20 5.86 -19.46 14.52
N GLY A 21 5.64 -18.30 15.13
CA GLY A 21 6.63 -17.53 15.84
C GLY A 21 7.11 -16.22 15.20
N THR A 22 6.70 -15.85 13.97
CA THR A 22 7.16 -14.59 13.36
C THR A 22 6.23 -13.42 13.64
N TYR A 23 4.94 -13.67 13.91
CA TYR A 23 3.94 -12.64 14.25
C TYR A 23 3.29 -12.85 15.64
N ASP A 24 3.90 -13.64 16.52
CA ASP A 24 3.40 -13.84 17.87
C ASP A 24 3.81 -12.68 18.82
N GLU A 25 4.76 -11.86 18.41
CA GLU A 25 5.24 -10.71 19.19
C GLU A 25 4.55 -9.44 18.69
N PHE A 26 3.61 -8.91 19.49
CA PHE A 26 3.04 -7.59 19.28
C PHE A 26 3.95 -6.52 19.88
N ILE A 27 4.16 -5.46 19.14
CA ILE A 27 4.98 -4.33 19.54
C ILE A 27 4.31 -3.01 19.15
N HIS A 28 4.69 -1.95 19.82
CA HIS A 28 4.36 -0.60 19.36
C HIS A 28 5.30 -0.21 18.20
N GLU A 29 4.77 -0.13 16.98
CA GLU A 29 5.51 0.33 15.82
C GLU A 29 5.10 1.76 15.44
N ASN A 30 6.08 2.67 15.43
CA ASN A 30 5.87 4.03 14.94
C ASN A 30 5.83 4.02 13.41
N ILE A 31 4.76 4.59 12.85
CA ILE A 31 4.51 4.59 11.41
C ILE A 31 5.65 5.27 10.64
N LYS A 32 6.07 6.46 11.05
CA LYS A 32 7.17 7.19 10.40
C LYS A 32 8.46 6.38 10.41
N GLY A 33 8.78 5.70 11.51
CA GLY A 33 9.95 4.83 11.61
C GLY A 33 9.95 3.71 10.58
N VAL A 34 8.79 3.07 10.37
CA VAL A 34 8.60 2.04 9.33
C VAL A 34 8.80 2.62 7.93
N ILE A 35 8.16 3.77 7.64
CA ILE A 35 8.27 4.43 6.33
C ILE A 35 9.71 4.85 6.03
N MET A 36 10.43 5.39 7.02
CA MET A 36 11.84 5.77 6.87
C MET A 36 12.74 4.56 6.58
N SER A 37 12.45 3.40 7.19
CA SER A 37 13.16 2.14 6.89
C SER A 37 12.94 1.70 5.44
N ILE A 38 11.70 1.74 4.96
CA ILE A 38 11.36 1.42 3.57
C ILE A 38 12.04 2.40 2.61
N ARG A 39 11.96 3.70 2.89
CA ARG A 39 12.59 4.75 2.08
C ARG A 39 14.11 4.53 1.95
N LYS A 40 14.77 4.12 3.02
CA LYS A 40 16.21 3.80 3.00
C LYS A 40 16.50 2.63 2.06
N ASN A 41 15.69 1.58 2.09
CA ASN A 41 15.85 0.41 1.21
C ASN A 41 15.57 0.73 -0.27
N LEU A 42 14.63 1.64 -0.53
CA LEU A 42 14.25 2.08 -1.87
C LEU A 42 15.02 3.31 -2.35
N LEU A 43 16.04 3.78 -1.60
CA LEU A 43 16.71 5.06 -1.83
C LEU A 43 17.23 5.21 -3.26
N THR A 44 17.82 4.17 -3.82
CA THR A 44 18.35 4.18 -5.20
C THR A 44 17.25 4.36 -6.22
N THR A 45 16.13 3.62 -6.08
CA THR A 45 14.97 3.72 -6.97
C THR A 45 14.32 5.09 -6.88
N VAL A 46 14.04 5.55 -5.66
CA VAL A 46 13.36 6.83 -5.39
C VAL A 46 14.16 8.01 -5.94
N LYS A 47 15.49 8.03 -5.72
CA LYS A 47 16.37 9.07 -6.26
C LYS A 47 16.46 9.03 -7.78
N LYS A 48 16.63 7.83 -8.37
CA LYS A 48 16.69 7.66 -9.81
C LYS A 48 15.41 8.13 -10.47
N GLU A 49 14.28 7.75 -9.92
CA GLU A 49 12.96 8.07 -10.46
C GLU A 49 12.48 9.48 -10.07
N LYS A 50 13.20 10.21 -9.21
CA LYS A 50 12.81 11.55 -8.73
C LYS A 50 11.39 11.57 -8.15
N ILE A 51 11.10 10.60 -7.30
CA ILE A 51 9.82 10.48 -6.58
C ILE A 51 10.07 10.82 -5.11
N GLU A 52 9.21 11.60 -4.50
CA GLU A 52 9.27 11.91 -3.09
C GLU A 52 8.37 10.94 -2.29
N ILE A 53 8.84 10.48 -1.14
CA ILE A 53 8.02 9.76 -0.15
C ILE A 53 7.90 10.69 1.05
N ILE A 54 6.69 11.20 1.26
CA ILE A 54 6.37 12.18 2.31
C ILE A 54 5.52 11.46 3.36
N CYS A 55 5.94 11.53 4.61
CA CYS A 55 5.23 10.94 5.73
C CYS A 55 4.95 12.01 6.78
N ASN A 56 3.67 12.32 6.97
CA ASN A 56 3.12 13.27 7.94
C ASN A 56 2.35 12.51 9.04
N ALA A 57 2.98 11.47 9.61
CA ALA A 57 2.46 10.63 10.68
C ALA A 57 3.56 10.46 11.74
N ASP A 58 3.96 11.58 12.36
CA ASP A 58 5.15 11.64 13.20
C ASP A 58 4.98 10.88 14.51
N ASP A 59 3.84 11.03 15.16
CA ASP A 59 3.57 10.51 16.49
C ASP A 59 2.68 9.27 16.49
N LEU A 60 2.15 8.88 15.32
CA LEU A 60 1.24 7.75 15.23
C LEU A 60 2.00 6.44 15.41
N THR A 61 1.52 5.68 16.38
CA THR A 61 2.08 4.37 16.75
C THR A 61 0.96 3.36 16.85
N TRP A 62 1.12 2.21 16.20
CA TRP A 62 0.17 1.11 16.26
C TRP A 62 0.73 -0.06 17.04
N PHE A 63 -0.12 -0.71 17.83
CA PHE A 63 0.20 -1.97 18.51
C PHE A 63 -0.13 -3.14 17.57
N VAL A 64 0.88 -3.72 16.95
CA VAL A 64 0.73 -4.66 15.83
C VAL A 64 1.78 -5.77 15.91
N PRO A 65 1.55 -6.90 15.22
CA PRO A 65 2.58 -7.91 15.06
C PRO A 65 3.83 -7.31 14.42
N LYS A 66 4.97 -7.60 15.01
CA LYS A 66 6.29 -7.08 14.59
C LYS A 66 6.56 -7.32 13.11
N GLY A 67 6.90 -6.25 12.40
CA GLY A 67 7.25 -6.31 10.98
C GLY A 67 6.06 -6.35 10.02
N VAL A 68 4.82 -6.47 10.49
CA VAL A 68 3.65 -6.51 9.61
C VAL A 68 3.49 -5.21 8.84
N LEU A 69 3.71 -4.06 9.50
CA LEU A 69 3.60 -2.76 8.85
C LEU A 69 4.66 -2.55 7.76
N LEU A 70 5.84 -3.13 7.92
CA LEU A 70 6.86 -3.11 6.88
C LEU A 70 6.33 -3.75 5.59
N HIS A 71 5.67 -4.90 5.69
CA HIS A 71 5.08 -5.58 4.53
C HIS A 71 3.90 -4.80 3.94
N VAL A 72 3.02 -4.26 4.79
CA VAL A 72 1.87 -3.44 4.36
C VAL A 72 2.36 -2.23 3.54
N PHE A 73 3.18 -1.39 4.13
CA PHE A 73 3.65 -0.17 3.47
C PHE A 73 4.59 -0.44 2.29
N TYR A 74 5.40 -1.49 2.34
CA TYR A 74 6.24 -1.86 1.20
C TYR A 74 5.38 -2.22 -0.03
N ASN A 75 4.29 -2.98 0.15
CA ASN A 75 3.37 -3.29 -0.94
C ASN A 75 2.66 -2.04 -1.49
N LEU A 76 2.19 -1.15 -0.60
CA LEU A 76 1.52 0.09 -1.00
C LEU A 76 2.47 1.01 -1.76
N ILE A 77 3.68 1.24 -1.24
CA ILE A 77 4.69 2.10 -1.86
C ILE A 77 5.13 1.55 -3.23
N ASN A 78 5.41 0.25 -3.34
CA ASN A 78 5.74 -0.34 -4.65
C ASN A 78 4.59 -0.25 -5.65
N ASN A 79 3.35 -0.36 -5.17
CA ASN A 79 2.19 -0.17 -6.04
C ASN A 79 2.12 1.29 -6.53
N SER A 80 2.33 2.26 -5.68
CA SER A 80 2.38 3.68 -6.02
C SER A 80 3.50 4.00 -7.01
N LEU A 81 4.71 3.49 -6.80
CA LEU A 81 5.85 3.66 -7.72
C LEU A 81 5.49 3.16 -9.13
N TYR A 82 4.84 2.01 -9.22
CA TYR A 82 4.40 1.46 -10.50
C TYR A 82 3.38 2.38 -11.20
N TRP A 83 2.36 2.85 -10.51
CA TRP A 83 1.31 3.66 -11.13
C TRP A 83 1.76 5.09 -11.46
N ILE A 84 2.74 5.63 -10.74
CA ILE A 84 3.42 6.88 -11.12
C ILE A 84 4.17 6.69 -12.45
N ASP A 85 4.90 5.59 -12.61
CA ASP A 85 5.59 5.29 -13.88
C ASP A 85 4.61 5.12 -15.04
N ILE A 86 3.50 4.41 -14.84
CA ILE A 86 2.45 4.27 -15.86
C ILE A 86 1.84 5.62 -16.23
N ARG A 87 1.57 6.50 -15.25
CA ARG A 87 1.07 7.85 -15.53
C ARG A 87 2.06 8.64 -16.38
N ARG A 88 3.34 8.60 -16.04
CA ARG A 88 4.40 9.28 -16.81
C ARG A 88 4.45 8.80 -18.27
N LYS A 89 4.37 7.49 -18.48
CA LYS A 89 4.34 6.90 -19.81
C LYS A 89 3.11 7.35 -20.61
N ARG A 90 1.94 7.36 -19.98
CA ARG A 90 0.70 7.84 -20.61
C ARG A 90 0.73 9.34 -20.94
N ALA A 91 1.33 10.15 -20.08
CA ALA A 91 1.46 11.60 -20.30
C ALA A 91 2.27 11.98 -21.55
N GLN A 92 3.06 11.06 -22.10
CA GLN A 92 3.79 11.29 -23.36
C GLN A 92 2.86 11.37 -24.58
N SER A 93 1.73 10.68 -24.54
CA SER A 93 0.75 10.65 -25.63
C SER A 93 -0.58 11.33 -25.29
N ASP A 94 -0.90 11.48 -24.01
CA ASP A 94 -2.15 12.04 -23.54
C ASP A 94 -1.91 13.05 -22.40
N ARG A 95 -2.16 14.32 -22.71
CA ARG A 95 -1.96 15.43 -21.76
C ARG A 95 -2.88 15.37 -20.54
N SER A 96 -3.98 14.61 -20.56
CA SER A 96 -4.85 14.42 -19.40
C SER A 96 -4.13 13.73 -18.22
N TYR A 97 -3.02 13.03 -18.50
CA TYR A 97 -2.15 12.43 -17.50
C TYR A 97 -0.99 13.34 -17.06
N ALA A 98 -0.89 14.54 -17.61
CA ALA A 98 0.15 15.48 -17.20
C ALA A 98 -0.04 15.88 -15.73
N HIS A 99 1.08 16.03 -15.04
CA HIS A 99 1.13 16.44 -13.64
C HIS A 99 2.09 17.64 -13.50
N SER A 100 1.63 18.66 -12.78
CA SER A 100 2.39 19.90 -12.60
C SER A 100 3.00 19.97 -11.21
N GLY A 101 4.00 19.17 -10.93
CA GLY A 101 4.65 19.15 -9.62
C GLY A 101 5.59 17.96 -9.49
N PRO A 102 6.25 17.80 -8.35
CA PRO A 102 7.03 16.61 -8.07
C PRO A 102 6.12 15.39 -7.97
N ASP A 103 6.59 14.26 -8.46
CA ASP A 103 5.90 13.01 -8.21
C ASP A 103 6.14 12.58 -6.76
N ALA A 104 5.07 12.23 -6.09
CA ALA A 104 5.11 11.93 -4.67
C ALA A 104 4.18 10.79 -4.26
N ILE A 105 4.55 10.15 -3.16
CA ILE A 105 3.75 9.22 -2.39
C ILE A 105 3.56 9.85 -1.02
N MET A 106 2.32 10.09 -0.62
CA MET A 106 1.95 10.72 0.63
C MET A 106 1.39 9.69 1.60
N ILE A 107 1.84 9.75 2.83
CA ILE A 107 1.33 8.99 3.97
C ILE A 107 1.00 9.99 5.06
N GLU A 108 -0.27 10.10 5.43
CA GLU A 108 -0.77 11.12 6.35
C GLU A 108 -1.68 10.50 7.40
N GLU A 109 -1.71 11.10 8.57
CA GLU A 109 -2.68 10.74 9.61
C GLU A 109 -4.11 11.07 9.15
N TYR A 110 -5.05 10.21 9.52
CA TYR A 110 -6.47 10.38 9.22
C TYR A 110 -7.33 10.00 10.43
N GLY A 111 -7.98 11.00 11.01
CA GLY A 111 -8.72 10.81 12.26
C GLY A 111 -7.79 10.53 13.43
N VAL A 112 -8.19 9.62 14.31
CA VAL A 112 -7.44 9.30 15.55
C VAL A 112 -6.37 8.23 15.29
N ASP A 113 -6.75 7.14 14.62
CA ASP A 113 -5.88 5.95 14.44
C ASP A 113 -5.73 5.54 12.97
N GLY A 114 -6.19 6.38 12.05
CA GLY A 114 -6.15 6.09 10.62
C GLY A 114 -4.93 6.65 9.91
N ILE A 115 -4.63 6.07 8.77
CA ILE A 115 -3.62 6.55 7.84
C ILE A 115 -4.20 6.56 6.44
N VAL A 116 -3.97 7.65 5.72
CA VAL A 116 -4.25 7.75 4.30
C VAL A 116 -2.95 7.62 3.53
N VAL A 117 -2.97 6.75 2.52
CA VAL A 117 -1.87 6.60 1.57
C VAL A 117 -2.37 6.94 0.18
N TYR A 118 -1.73 7.87 -0.49
CA TYR A 118 -2.07 8.25 -1.87
C TYR A 118 -0.84 8.70 -2.65
N ASP A 119 -0.97 8.77 -3.96
CA ASP A 119 0.14 9.08 -4.85
C ASP A 119 -0.28 9.93 -6.06
N THR A 120 0.72 10.38 -6.80
CA THR A 120 0.52 11.14 -8.05
C THR A 120 0.39 10.24 -9.29
N GLY A 121 0.08 8.96 -9.13
CA GLY A 121 -0.12 8.01 -10.22
C GLY A 121 -1.42 8.20 -11.01
N THR A 122 -1.86 7.15 -11.68
CA THR A 122 -3.07 7.18 -12.53
C THR A 122 -4.38 7.18 -11.74
N GLY A 123 -4.34 6.84 -10.45
CA GLY A 123 -5.53 6.48 -9.68
C GLY A 123 -6.07 5.10 -10.04
N VAL A 124 -7.19 4.74 -9.47
CA VAL A 124 -7.91 3.48 -9.68
C VAL A 124 -8.97 3.68 -10.76
N SER A 125 -9.06 2.75 -11.72
CA SER A 125 -10.13 2.79 -12.72
C SER A 125 -11.46 2.32 -12.10
N LYS A 126 -12.56 2.89 -12.53
CA LYS A 126 -13.90 2.57 -12.02
C LYS A 126 -14.24 1.07 -12.09
N SER A 127 -13.75 0.37 -13.09
CA SER A 127 -13.95 -1.08 -13.23
C SER A 127 -13.15 -1.91 -12.22
N MET A 128 -12.19 -1.31 -11.54
CA MET A 128 -11.37 -1.98 -10.53
C MET A 128 -11.78 -1.67 -9.09
N GLU A 129 -12.60 -0.65 -8.86
CA GLU A 129 -12.95 -0.18 -7.51
C GLU A 129 -13.51 -1.30 -6.64
N ASP A 130 -14.50 -2.04 -7.15
CA ASP A 130 -15.22 -3.08 -6.41
C ASP A 130 -14.37 -4.36 -6.17
N ILE A 131 -13.34 -4.58 -6.97
CA ILE A 131 -12.54 -5.81 -6.95
C ILE A 131 -11.07 -5.58 -6.58
N LEU A 132 -10.73 -4.36 -6.20
CA LEU A 132 -9.36 -3.92 -5.98
C LEU A 132 -8.60 -4.76 -4.95
N PHE A 133 -9.29 -5.22 -3.92
CA PHE A 133 -8.73 -6.02 -2.83
C PHE A 133 -8.96 -7.53 -3.00
N GLU A 134 -9.59 -7.96 -4.09
CA GLU A 134 -9.78 -9.38 -4.37
C GLU A 134 -8.49 -10.02 -4.91
N PRO A 135 -8.27 -11.31 -4.64
CA PRO A 135 -7.07 -12.00 -5.12
C PRO A 135 -7.03 -12.10 -6.64
N LEU A 136 -5.83 -12.00 -7.19
CA LEU A 136 -5.58 -12.11 -8.64
C LEU A 136 -6.23 -11.00 -9.50
N GLN A 137 -6.70 -9.93 -8.87
CA GLN A 137 -7.18 -8.75 -9.59
C GLN A 137 -6.03 -7.78 -9.79
N SER A 138 -5.78 -7.40 -11.02
CA SER A 138 -4.70 -6.46 -11.35
C SER A 138 -4.99 -5.71 -12.63
N GLY A 139 -4.77 -4.41 -12.59
CA GLY A 139 -4.65 -3.59 -13.81
C GLY A 139 -3.28 -3.70 -14.47
N LYS A 140 -2.36 -4.50 -13.91
CA LYS A 140 -1.00 -4.73 -14.44
C LYS A 140 -1.00 -5.93 -15.36
N PRO A 141 -0.13 -5.96 -16.41
CA PRO A 141 0.14 -7.17 -17.16
C PRO A 141 0.62 -8.31 -16.24
N LEU A 142 0.31 -9.56 -16.57
CA LEU A 142 0.71 -10.75 -15.79
C LEU A 142 2.22 -10.86 -15.56
N SER A 143 3.03 -10.29 -16.44
CA SER A 143 4.49 -10.19 -16.32
C SER A 143 4.95 -9.20 -15.25
N GLU A 144 4.11 -8.22 -14.89
CA GLU A 144 4.47 -7.11 -13.99
C GLU A 144 3.75 -7.15 -12.64
N GLY A 145 2.78 -8.04 -12.47
CA GLY A 145 2.09 -8.21 -11.20
C GLY A 145 1.02 -9.28 -11.22
N ARG A 146 0.94 -10.05 -10.14
CA ARG A 146 -0.02 -11.15 -9.99
C ARG A 146 -1.36 -10.73 -9.39
N GLY A 147 -1.57 -9.42 -9.13
CA GLY A 147 -2.79 -8.91 -8.50
C GLY A 147 -2.96 -9.34 -7.03
N MET A 148 -1.84 -9.50 -6.33
CA MET A 148 -1.85 -10.05 -4.97
C MET A 148 -1.50 -9.01 -3.90
N GLY A 149 -0.85 -7.90 -4.27
CA GLY A 149 -0.30 -6.96 -3.31
C GLY A 149 -1.35 -6.36 -2.37
N LEU A 150 -2.45 -5.83 -2.92
CA LEU A 150 -3.52 -5.23 -2.11
C LEU A 150 -4.34 -6.27 -1.35
N TYR A 151 -4.54 -7.46 -1.93
CA TYR A 151 -5.15 -8.57 -1.21
C TYR A 151 -4.30 -8.98 0.01
N ILE A 152 -2.99 -9.08 -0.14
CA ILE A 152 -2.07 -9.37 0.97
C ILE A 152 -2.14 -8.26 2.03
N VAL A 153 -2.13 -6.99 1.62
CA VAL A 153 -2.28 -5.86 2.55
C VAL A 153 -3.57 -5.99 3.36
N ARG A 154 -4.70 -6.24 2.70
CA ARG A 154 -5.99 -6.46 3.37
C ARG A 154 -5.92 -7.60 4.39
N LYS A 155 -5.38 -8.75 3.99
CA LYS A 155 -5.28 -9.93 4.89
C LYS A 155 -4.33 -9.69 6.07
N LEU A 156 -3.25 -8.97 5.86
CA LEU A 156 -2.34 -8.60 6.96
C LEU A 156 -3.03 -7.66 7.95
N LEU A 157 -3.73 -6.64 7.48
CA LEU A 157 -4.47 -5.71 8.36
C LEU A 157 -5.58 -6.45 9.12
N GLU A 158 -6.40 -7.25 8.44
CA GLU A 158 -7.46 -8.06 9.04
C GLU A 158 -6.92 -8.99 10.16
N SER A 159 -5.67 -9.47 10.05
CA SER A 159 -5.09 -10.41 11.03
C SER A 159 -4.89 -9.81 12.42
N PHE A 160 -4.89 -8.50 12.55
CA PHE A 160 -4.81 -7.80 13.84
C PHE A 160 -5.94 -6.78 14.04
N GLY A 161 -7.06 -6.94 13.32
CA GLY A 161 -8.25 -6.10 13.46
C GLY A 161 -8.19 -4.77 12.70
N GLY A 162 -7.21 -4.57 11.84
CA GLY A 162 -7.13 -3.40 10.96
C GLY A 162 -7.94 -3.59 9.69
N GLU A 163 -8.18 -2.50 8.99
CA GLU A 163 -8.94 -2.44 7.74
C GLU A 163 -8.22 -1.62 6.68
N ILE A 164 -8.55 -1.87 5.42
CA ILE A 164 -8.16 -1.02 4.29
C ILE A 164 -9.36 -0.85 3.35
N GLU A 165 -9.62 0.38 2.96
CA GLU A 165 -10.64 0.73 2.00
C GLU A 165 -10.15 1.75 0.99
N LEU A 166 -10.83 1.85 -0.14
CA LEU A 166 -10.64 2.90 -1.11
C LEU A 166 -11.63 4.03 -0.80
N LEU A 167 -11.11 5.24 -0.55
CA LEU A 167 -11.96 6.39 -0.30
C LEU A 167 -12.54 6.93 -1.59
N ASP A 168 -13.79 7.38 -1.54
CA ASP A 168 -14.47 8.09 -2.64
C ASP A 168 -13.83 9.45 -2.92
N GLU A 169 -13.12 10.00 -1.95
CA GLU A 169 -12.41 11.25 -2.07
C GLU A 169 -11.30 11.18 -3.10
N ARG A 170 -11.27 12.18 -3.96
CA ARG A 170 -10.14 12.43 -4.82
C ARG A 170 -9.14 13.33 -4.11
N ASN A 171 -7.85 13.05 -4.30
CA ASN A 171 -6.82 13.95 -3.78
C ASN A 171 -6.82 15.29 -4.55
N GLU A 172 -5.97 16.21 -4.13
CA GLU A 172 -5.77 17.53 -4.75
C GLU A 172 -5.35 17.48 -6.23
N TYR A 173 -4.88 16.33 -6.71
CA TYR A 173 -4.48 16.10 -8.10
C TYR A 173 -5.61 15.54 -8.99
N GLY A 174 -6.83 15.45 -8.46
CA GLY A 174 -8.07 15.19 -9.20
C GLY A 174 -8.44 13.72 -9.34
N ASN A 175 -7.70 12.90 -10.02
CA ASN A 175 -8.10 11.54 -10.42
C ASN A 175 -7.49 10.41 -9.59
N ARG A 176 -7.08 10.66 -8.34
CA ARG A 176 -6.40 9.67 -7.49
C ARG A 176 -7.25 9.38 -6.27
N TYR A 177 -7.27 8.12 -5.90
CA TYR A 177 -7.95 7.66 -4.71
C TYR A 177 -6.96 7.51 -3.56
N LYS A 178 -7.43 7.77 -2.35
CA LYS A 178 -6.70 7.53 -1.12
C LYS A 178 -7.10 6.17 -0.57
N PHE A 179 -6.13 5.42 -0.07
CA PHE A 179 -6.39 4.23 0.73
C PHE A 179 -6.45 4.64 2.19
N LEU A 180 -7.50 4.25 2.88
CA LEU A 180 -7.62 4.41 4.32
C LEU A 180 -7.21 3.09 5.00
N LEU A 181 -6.24 3.17 5.88
CA LEU A 181 -5.84 2.09 6.77
C LEU A 181 -6.25 2.50 8.18
N VAL A 182 -6.98 1.66 8.88
CA VAL A 182 -7.39 1.89 10.26
C VAL A 182 -6.89 0.74 11.12
N SER A 183 -6.28 1.07 12.26
CA SER A 183 -5.95 0.09 13.27
C SER A 183 -7.10 0.03 14.30
N ASN A 184 -7.75 -1.11 14.42
CA ASN A 184 -8.75 -1.37 15.44
C ASN A 184 -8.13 -1.90 16.74
N THR A 185 -6.83 -1.80 16.91
CA THR A 185 -6.14 -2.17 18.14
C THR A 185 -6.32 -1.09 19.21
N SER A 186 -7.58 -0.84 19.64
CA SER A 186 -7.80 -0.25 20.93
C SER A 186 -7.27 -1.24 21.97
N GLU A 187 -6.29 -0.83 22.76
CA GLU A 187 -5.92 -1.53 23.98
C GLU A 187 -7.19 -1.71 24.81
N GLU A 188 -7.73 -2.91 24.86
CA GLU A 188 -8.53 -3.28 26.01
C GLU A 188 -7.56 -3.35 27.20
N LEU A 189 -7.54 -2.25 27.95
CA LEU A 189 -6.92 -2.14 29.26
C LEU A 189 -7.66 -3.01 30.28
#